data_3f3b04c13c231595db27a5b530fb90d4
#
_entry.id   3f3b04c13c231595db27a5b530fb90d4
#
_cell.length_a   1.000
_cell.length_b   1.000
_cell.length_c   1.000
_cell.angle_alpha   90.00
_cell.angle_beta   90.00
_cell.angle_gamma   90.00
#
_symmetry.space_group_name_H-M   'P 1'
#
loop_
_entity.id
_entity.type
_entity.pdbx_description
1 polymer ?
#
loop_
_entity_poly.entity_id
_entity_poly.type
_entity_poly.pdbx_seq_one_letter_code
_entity_poly.pdbx_strand_id
1 'polypeptide(L)'
;MVVGDEAHTFKAKSLTTIMNRLVNANLRVGTTGTIDNAIANQMTLEGNFGPVNKVISTKELIDSDTLSQLTVQCLVLKYGEEERKLCRGLKYQEEIDFIVSHEKRNRFIVNLTCDQKGNSLVLYNLVHKHGKPLYDSFVEKLKGTGRKVFFVSGAVNAEERERIREITEKEKNAIIVASVGTFSTGINIVNLHNIVFASPTKSQIRVLQSIGRGLRKTEDGQGTTIYDLADDLAWKKKKNYTLNHAIQRVKIYTIEKFKYKIHEVPV
;
A
#
# COMPACT_ATOMS: atom_id res chain seq x y z
N MET A 1 -20.86 -3.35 27.56
CA MET A 1 -19.58 -3.01 26.93
C MET A 1 -19.71 -3.13 25.42
N VAL A 2 -19.14 -2.19 24.68
CA VAL A 2 -19.05 -2.22 23.19
C VAL A 2 -17.58 -2.05 22.82
N VAL A 3 -17.09 -2.90 21.92
CA VAL A 3 -15.76 -2.80 21.34
C VAL A 3 -15.89 -2.58 19.83
N GLY A 4 -15.34 -1.48 19.33
CA GLY A 4 -15.28 -1.16 17.89
C GLY A 4 -13.87 -1.39 17.37
N ASP A 5 -13.66 -2.46 16.62
CA ASP A 5 -12.41 -2.63 15.88
C ASP A 5 -12.42 -1.80 14.61
N GLU A 6 -11.23 -1.40 14.14
CA GLU A 6 -11.04 -0.42 13.06
C GLU A 6 -11.91 0.85 13.27
N ALA A 7 -11.83 1.39 14.50
CA ALA A 7 -12.68 2.51 14.97
C ALA A 7 -12.66 3.71 14.03
N HIS A 8 -11.59 3.92 13.24
CA HIS A 8 -11.52 4.98 12.23
C HIS A 8 -12.64 4.92 11.17
N THR A 9 -13.33 3.78 11.04
CA THR A 9 -14.47 3.61 10.13
C THR A 9 -15.78 4.16 10.71
N PHE A 10 -15.86 4.36 12.04
CA PHE A 10 -17.06 4.82 12.75
C PHE A 10 -17.41 6.30 12.52
N LYS A 11 -16.74 6.96 11.60
CA LYS A 11 -17.16 8.24 11.02
C LYS A 11 -18.32 8.10 10.02
N ALA A 12 -18.59 6.89 9.54
CA ALA A 12 -19.70 6.63 8.63
C ALA A 12 -21.04 6.75 9.37
N LYS A 13 -22.03 7.39 8.73
CA LYS A 13 -23.36 7.66 9.29
C LYS A 13 -24.04 6.39 9.86
N SER A 14 -23.91 5.26 9.18
CA SER A 14 -24.48 3.98 9.61
C SER A 14 -23.91 3.51 10.95
N LEU A 15 -22.59 3.53 11.10
CA LEU A 15 -21.91 3.09 12.32
C LEU A 15 -22.17 4.07 13.46
N THR A 16 -22.15 5.38 13.21
CA THR A 16 -22.54 6.40 14.22
C THR A 16 -23.98 6.21 14.68
N THR A 17 -24.91 5.87 13.77
CA THR A 17 -26.29 5.58 14.13
C THR A 17 -26.41 4.34 15.03
N ILE A 18 -25.61 3.31 14.79
CA ILE A 18 -25.55 2.11 15.65
C ILE A 18 -25.06 2.51 17.05
N MET A 19 -23.96 3.27 17.12
CA MET A 19 -23.40 3.72 18.40
C MET A 19 -24.39 4.57 19.22
N ASN A 20 -25.15 5.44 18.57
CA ASN A 20 -26.16 6.27 19.21
C ASN A 20 -27.34 5.47 19.79
N ARG A 21 -27.64 4.29 19.24
CA ARG A 21 -28.69 3.39 19.76
C ARG A 21 -28.22 2.53 20.94
N LEU A 22 -26.92 2.42 21.16
CA LEU A 22 -26.34 1.63 22.24
C LEU A 22 -26.24 2.46 23.55
N VAL A 23 -27.37 3.05 23.98
CA VAL A 23 -27.44 3.97 25.14
C VAL A 23 -27.05 3.32 26.47
N ASN A 24 -27.26 2.02 26.60
CA ASN A 24 -26.95 1.24 27.81
C ASN A 24 -25.50 0.72 27.86
N ALA A 25 -24.68 1.06 26.88
CA ALA A 25 -23.28 0.65 26.87
C ALA A 25 -22.42 1.64 27.68
N ASN A 26 -22.19 1.34 28.95
CA ASN A 26 -21.42 2.18 29.87
C ASN A 26 -19.93 2.20 29.54
N LEU A 27 -19.40 1.17 28.88
CA LEU A 27 -18.02 1.09 28.44
C LEU A 27 -17.97 0.93 26.91
N ARG A 28 -17.30 1.87 26.27
CA ARG A 28 -17.10 1.91 24.82
C ARG A 28 -15.61 2.00 24.51
N VAL A 29 -15.06 1.02 23.83
CA VAL A 29 -13.64 0.95 23.47
C VAL A 29 -13.52 0.89 21.96
N GLY A 30 -12.79 1.83 21.37
CA GLY A 30 -12.43 1.82 19.95
C GLY A 30 -10.96 1.47 19.78
N THR A 31 -10.67 0.44 18.97
CA THR A 31 -9.29 0.11 18.59
C THR A 31 -9.08 0.48 17.13
N THR A 32 -7.97 1.13 16.85
CA THR A 32 -7.58 1.42 15.46
C THR A 32 -6.09 1.66 15.40
N GLY A 33 -5.48 1.25 14.35
CA GLY A 33 -4.10 1.59 14.19
C GLY A 33 -3.86 2.81 13.30
N THR A 34 -4.91 3.46 12.80
CA THR A 34 -4.82 4.69 12.01
C THR A 34 -5.88 5.67 12.43
N ILE A 35 -5.48 6.93 12.62
CA ILE A 35 -6.42 8.03 12.85
C ILE A 35 -6.26 9.01 11.69
N ASP A 36 -7.40 9.41 11.13
CA ASP A 36 -7.46 10.45 10.12
C ASP A 36 -7.15 11.80 10.80
N ASN A 37 -6.27 12.59 10.22
CA ASN A 37 -5.91 13.91 10.74
C ASN A 37 -7.02 14.98 10.55
N ALA A 38 -8.16 14.63 9.98
CA ALA A 38 -9.29 15.53 9.85
C ALA A 38 -9.96 15.73 11.23
N ILE A 39 -9.93 16.94 11.75
CA ILE A 39 -10.46 17.30 13.07
C ILE A 39 -11.90 16.81 13.26
N ALA A 40 -12.77 16.98 12.26
CA ALA A 40 -14.16 16.53 12.33
C ALA A 40 -14.30 15.00 12.51
N ASN A 41 -13.42 14.22 11.89
CA ASN A 41 -13.41 12.76 12.04
C ASN A 41 -12.91 12.36 13.43
N GLN A 42 -11.91 13.03 13.94
CA GLN A 42 -11.39 12.80 15.30
C GLN A 42 -12.46 13.12 16.35
N MET A 43 -13.12 14.26 16.24
CA MET A 43 -14.24 14.63 17.15
C MET A 43 -15.37 13.59 17.13
N THR A 44 -15.70 13.03 15.96
CA THR A 44 -16.72 11.97 15.86
C THR A 44 -16.27 10.69 16.58
N LEU A 45 -15.00 10.32 16.46
CA LEU A 45 -14.45 9.14 17.15
C LEU A 45 -14.40 9.35 18.65
N GLU A 46 -13.96 10.52 19.10
CA GLU A 46 -13.91 10.87 20.52
C GLU A 46 -15.31 10.93 21.15
N GLY A 47 -16.31 11.41 20.39
CA GLY A 47 -17.71 11.38 20.81
C GLY A 47 -18.28 9.96 20.96
N ASN A 48 -17.80 8.99 20.16
CA ASN A 48 -18.27 7.62 20.23
C ASN A 48 -17.52 6.78 21.27
N PHE A 49 -16.21 6.99 21.47
CA PHE A 49 -15.33 6.10 22.23
C PHE A 49 -14.53 6.79 23.34
N GLY A 50 -14.57 8.12 23.43
CA GLY A 50 -13.75 8.91 24.36
C GLY A 50 -12.39 9.31 23.79
N PRO A 51 -11.52 9.90 24.61
CA PRO A 51 -10.26 10.46 24.19
C PRO A 51 -9.35 9.44 23.51
N VAL A 52 -8.63 9.89 22.49
CA VAL A 52 -7.67 9.05 21.77
C VAL A 52 -6.39 8.90 22.58
N ASN A 53 -6.02 7.66 22.87
CA ASN A 53 -4.76 7.31 23.51
C ASN A 53 -3.87 6.52 22.53
N LYS A 54 -2.67 7.02 22.26
CA LYS A 54 -1.67 6.29 21.47
C LYS A 54 -0.94 5.32 22.39
N VAL A 55 -1.21 4.01 22.21
CA VAL A 55 -0.65 2.95 23.06
C VAL A 55 0.78 2.61 22.66
N ILE A 56 1.04 2.45 21.35
CA ILE A 56 2.35 2.05 20.84
C ILE A 56 2.52 2.56 19.40
N SER A 57 3.73 2.88 19.00
CA SER A 57 4.06 3.24 17.61
C SER A 57 4.53 2.02 16.80
N THR A 58 4.41 2.11 15.48
CA THR A 58 4.94 1.06 14.57
C THR A 58 6.45 0.88 14.79
N LYS A 59 7.17 1.98 15.06
CA LYS A 59 8.60 1.91 15.34
C LYS A 59 8.90 1.13 16.62
N GLU A 60 8.18 1.38 17.70
CA GLU A 60 8.36 0.65 18.96
C GLU A 60 8.09 -0.85 18.78
N LEU A 61 7.11 -1.22 17.96
CA LEU A 61 6.85 -2.62 17.60
C LEU A 61 7.98 -3.25 16.78
N ILE A 62 8.63 -2.48 15.90
CA ILE A 62 9.80 -2.92 15.14
C ILE A 62 11.01 -3.03 16.07
N ASP A 63 11.24 -2.04 16.91
CA ASP A 63 12.38 -1.97 17.83
C ASP A 63 12.27 -3.07 18.92
N SER A 64 11.05 -3.46 19.34
CA SER A 64 10.78 -4.59 20.25
C SER A 64 10.81 -5.95 19.54
N ASP A 65 11.19 -5.99 18.26
CA ASP A 65 11.30 -7.20 17.47
C ASP A 65 9.94 -7.95 17.28
N THR A 66 8.83 -7.25 17.50
CA THR A 66 7.47 -7.78 17.32
C THR A 66 7.04 -7.74 15.85
N LEU A 67 7.50 -6.74 15.10
CA LEU A 67 7.28 -6.61 13.66
C LEU A 67 8.59 -6.74 12.88
N SER A 68 8.49 -7.13 11.61
CA SER A 68 9.62 -7.17 10.68
C SER A 68 10.24 -5.78 10.48
N GLN A 69 11.56 -5.73 10.30
CA GLN A 69 12.20 -4.48 9.89
C GLN A 69 11.69 -4.03 8.52
N LEU A 70 11.35 -2.75 8.43
CA LEU A 70 10.81 -2.14 7.23
C LEU A 70 11.77 -1.10 6.66
N THR A 71 12.14 -1.23 5.39
CA THR A 71 12.93 -0.24 4.65
C THR A 71 12.14 0.24 3.44
N VAL A 72 12.12 1.55 3.18
CA VAL A 72 11.43 2.13 2.04
C VAL A 72 12.44 2.65 1.01
N GLN A 73 12.33 2.19 -0.22
CA GLN A 73 13.06 2.70 -1.37
C GLN A 73 12.10 3.57 -2.20
N CYS A 74 12.22 4.89 -2.08
CA CYS A 74 11.43 5.84 -2.87
C CYS A 74 12.09 6.00 -4.23
N LEU A 75 11.47 5.49 -5.28
CA LEU A 75 11.99 5.53 -6.66
C LEU A 75 11.28 6.63 -7.44
N VAL A 76 11.97 7.76 -7.63
CA VAL A 76 11.45 8.91 -8.40
C VAL A 76 11.74 8.68 -9.87
N LEU A 77 10.73 8.32 -10.62
CA LEU A 77 10.81 8.05 -12.06
C LEU A 77 10.86 9.38 -12.82
N LYS A 78 11.97 9.61 -13.54
CA LYS A 78 12.22 10.82 -14.32
C LYS A 78 11.84 10.60 -15.77
N TYR A 79 10.84 11.30 -16.23
CA TYR A 79 10.34 11.24 -17.61
C TYR A 79 11.08 12.24 -18.51
N GLY A 80 11.12 11.93 -19.80
CA GLY A 80 11.66 12.81 -20.82
C GLY A 80 10.92 14.16 -20.91
N GLU A 81 11.55 15.14 -21.55
CA GLU A 81 10.97 16.49 -21.65
C GLU A 81 9.66 16.48 -22.42
N GLU A 82 9.57 15.73 -23.53
CA GLU A 82 8.36 15.63 -24.35
C GLU A 82 7.18 15.03 -23.58
N GLU A 83 7.43 13.98 -22.78
CA GLU A 83 6.42 13.34 -21.96
C GLU A 83 5.90 14.28 -20.86
N ARG A 84 6.80 15.01 -20.21
CA ARG A 84 6.43 16.03 -19.19
C ARG A 84 5.64 17.19 -19.81
N LYS A 85 5.98 17.59 -21.04
CA LYS A 85 5.28 18.63 -21.79
C LYS A 85 3.88 18.16 -22.20
N LEU A 86 3.74 16.90 -22.63
CA LEU A 86 2.46 16.27 -22.96
C LEU A 86 1.53 16.21 -21.74
N CYS A 87 2.09 15.89 -20.56
CA CYS A 87 1.33 15.81 -19.30
C CYS A 87 1.01 17.17 -18.67
N ARG A 88 1.46 18.27 -19.27
CA ARG A 88 1.20 19.61 -18.75
C ARG A 88 -0.30 19.93 -18.74
N GLY A 89 -0.84 20.15 -17.54
CA GLY A 89 -2.22 20.57 -17.37
C GLY A 89 -3.26 19.46 -17.41
N LEU A 90 -2.83 18.20 -17.47
CA LEU A 90 -3.72 17.06 -17.29
C LEU A 90 -4.47 17.17 -15.96
N LYS A 91 -5.72 16.70 -15.95
CA LYS A 91 -6.48 16.46 -14.74
C LYS A 91 -5.96 15.20 -14.05
N TYR A 92 -6.28 15.04 -12.79
CA TYR A 92 -5.79 13.92 -11.99
C TYR A 92 -6.02 12.54 -12.64
N GLN A 93 -7.22 12.29 -13.16
CA GLN A 93 -7.53 11.00 -13.79
C GLN A 93 -6.75 10.77 -15.10
N GLU A 94 -6.58 11.82 -15.90
CA GLU A 94 -5.80 11.78 -17.14
C GLU A 94 -4.32 11.51 -16.84
N GLU A 95 -3.78 12.11 -15.78
CA GLU A 95 -2.42 11.84 -15.31
C GLU A 95 -2.25 10.38 -14.86
N ILE A 96 -3.22 9.85 -14.10
CA ILE A 96 -3.22 8.43 -13.69
C ILE A 96 -3.27 7.51 -14.92
N ASP A 97 -4.16 7.78 -15.87
CA ASP A 97 -4.31 6.97 -17.08
C ASP A 97 -3.01 6.97 -17.91
N PHE A 98 -2.35 8.13 -18.06
CA PHE A 98 -1.03 8.21 -18.69
C PHE A 98 0.02 7.34 -17.96
N ILE A 99 0.14 7.48 -16.64
CA ILE A 99 1.14 6.80 -15.83
C ILE A 99 0.97 5.26 -15.89
N VAL A 100 -0.26 4.76 -15.72
CA VAL A 100 -0.51 3.32 -15.65
C VAL A 100 -0.40 2.63 -17.02
N SER A 101 -0.58 3.38 -18.12
CA SER A 101 -0.43 2.87 -19.49
C SER A 101 1.00 3.03 -20.05
N HIS A 102 1.90 3.71 -19.33
CA HIS A 102 3.25 4.00 -19.82
C HIS A 102 4.12 2.75 -19.88
N GLU A 103 4.49 2.29 -21.08
CA GLU A 103 5.16 1.01 -21.33
C GLU A 103 6.52 0.89 -20.63
N LYS A 104 7.38 1.93 -20.76
CA LYS A 104 8.72 1.88 -20.15
C LYS A 104 8.64 1.81 -18.63
N ARG A 105 7.68 2.53 -18.03
CA ARG A 105 7.39 2.47 -16.59
C ARG A 105 6.96 1.08 -16.16
N ASN A 106 6.01 0.47 -16.87
CA ASN A 106 5.51 -0.86 -16.56
C ASN A 106 6.64 -1.92 -16.74
N ARG A 107 7.44 -1.78 -17.77
CA ARG A 107 8.65 -2.61 -17.98
C ARG A 107 9.64 -2.45 -16.82
N PHE A 108 9.85 -1.23 -16.33
CA PHE A 108 10.69 -0.98 -15.17
C PHE A 108 10.15 -1.69 -13.91
N ILE A 109 8.83 -1.61 -13.64
CA ILE A 109 8.20 -2.31 -12.51
C ILE A 109 8.42 -3.83 -12.61
N VAL A 110 8.21 -4.39 -13.79
CA VAL A 110 8.41 -5.83 -14.04
C VAL A 110 9.87 -6.23 -13.82
N ASN A 111 10.82 -5.47 -14.37
CA ASN A 111 12.24 -5.73 -14.20
C ASN A 111 12.64 -5.65 -12.73
N LEU A 112 12.31 -4.52 -12.07
CA LEU A 112 12.60 -4.30 -10.65
C LEU A 112 12.10 -5.47 -9.79
N THR A 113 10.86 -5.92 -10.01
CA THR A 113 10.27 -6.99 -9.21
C THR A 113 10.90 -8.35 -9.51
N CYS A 114 11.21 -8.63 -10.77
CA CYS A 114 11.84 -9.90 -11.18
C CYS A 114 13.26 -10.02 -10.63
N ASP A 115 13.99 -8.92 -10.48
CA ASP A 115 15.36 -8.90 -9.95
C ASP A 115 15.42 -9.09 -8.43
N GLN A 116 14.29 -8.91 -7.73
CA GLN A 116 14.23 -9.13 -6.28
C GLN A 116 14.12 -10.62 -5.95
N LYS A 117 14.83 -11.01 -4.89
CA LYS A 117 14.70 -12.35 -4.29
C LYS A 117 13.57 -12.37 -3.26
N GLY A 118 13.01 -13.54 -3.02
CA GLY A 118 11.94 -13.73 -2.06
C GLY A 118 10.55 -13.36 -2.61
N ASN A 119 9.54 -13.56 -1.78
CA ASN A 119 8.16 -13.28 -2.15
C ASN A 119 7.93 -11.79 -2.34
N SER A 120 7.33 -11.42 -3.45
CA SER A 120 7.11 -10.03 -3.86
C SER A 120 5.62 -9.77 -4.08
N LEU A 121 5.13 -8.66 -3.52
CA LEU A 121 3.76 -8.18 -3.67
C LEU A 121 3.75 -6.92 -4.51
N VAL A 122 3.03 -6.94 -5.62
CA VAL A 122 2.87 -5.79 -6.53
C VAL A 122 1.46 -5.26 -6.41
N LEU A 123 1.32 -4.03 -5.91
CA LEU A 123 0.03 -3.43 -5.60
C LEU A 123 -0.43 -2.45 -6.69
N TYR A 124 -1.60 -2.71 -7.24
CA TYR A 124 -2.24 -1.88 -8.26
C TYR A 124 -3.64 -1.40 -7.84
N ASN A 125 -4.19 -0.36 -8.53
CA ASN A 125 -5.55 0.12 -8.30
C ASN A 125 -6.52 -0.20 -9.43
N LEU A 126 -6.08 -0.15 -10.68
CA LEU A 126 -6.93 -0.34 -11.86
C LEU A 126 -6.72 -1.74 -12.43
N VAL A 127 -7.72 -2.61 -12.26
CA VAL A 127 -7.66 -4.04 -12.64
C VAL A 127 -7.29 -4.19 -14.10
N HIS A 128 -8.15 -3.67 -15.01
CA HIS A 128 -8.00 -3.89 -16.46
C HIS A 128 -6.91 -3.02 -17.10
N LYS A 129 -6.76 -1.77 -16.64
CA LYS A 129 -5.80 -0.83 -17.22
C LYS A 129 -4.36 -1.03 -16.74
N HIS A 130 -4.15 -1.66 -15.60
CA HIS A 130 -2.81 -1.77 -15.00
C HIS A 130 -2.50 -3.15 -14.43
N GLY A 131 -3.34 -3.69 -13.54
CA GLY A 131 -3.07 -4.94 -12.84
C GLY A 131 -2.95 -6.12 -13.78
N LYS A 132 -3.89 -6.30 -14.69
CA LYS A 132 -3.88 -7.40 -15.66
C LYS A 132 -2.71 -7.30 -16.65
N PRO A 133 -2.41 -6.14 -17.29
CA PRO A 133 -1.21 -5.98 -18.11
C PRO A 133 0.10 -6.27 -17.38
N LEU A 134 0.24 -5.84 -16.12
CA LEU A 134 1.43 -6.18 -15.32
C LEU A 134 1.54 -7.68 -15.07
N TYR A 135 0.44 -8.32 -14.68
CA TYR A 135 0.40 -9.77 -14.47
C TYR A 135 0.83 -10.53 -15.72
N ASP A 136 0.25 -10.21 -16.89
CA ASP A 136 0.56 -10.87 -18.16
C ASP A 136 2.06 -10.67 -18.53
N SER A 137 2.60 -9.49 -18.29
CA SER A 137 4.02 -9.18 -18.47
C SER A 137 4.94 -10.00 -17.54
N PHE A 138 4.54 -10.22 -16.27
CA PHE A 138 5.27 -11.09 -15.36
C PHE A 138 5.24 -12.55 -15.80
N VAL A 139 4.06 -13.05 -16.19
CA VAL A 139 3.90 -14.44 -16.67
C VAL A 139 4.78 -14.69 -17.89
N GLU A 140 4.77 -13.77 -18.86
CA GLU A 140 5.59 -13.90 -20.06
C GLU A 140 7.09 -13.86 -19.73
N LYS A 141 7.53 -12.88 -18.93
CA LYS A 141 8.95 -12.72 -18.57
C LYS A 141 9.50 -13.90 -17.77
N LEU A 142 8.68 -14.50 -16.93
CA LEU A 142 9.09 -15.59 -16.04
C LEU A 142 8.82 -17.00 -16.62
N LYS A 143 8.36 -17.07 -17.86
CA LYS A 143 8.12 -18.35 -18.55
C LYS A 143 9.38 -19.20 -18.55
N GLY A 144 9.26 -20.43 -18.07
CA GLY A 144 10.39 -21.39 -17.99
C GLY A 144 11.33 -21.21 -16.79
N THR A 145 11.14 -20.19 -15.93
CA THR A 145 11.99 -19.98 -14.74
C THR A 145 11.55 -20.77 -13.51
N GLY A 146 10.33 -21.30 -13.51
CA GLY A 146 9.73 -21.95 -12.34
C GLY A 146 9.21 -20.97 -11.27
N ARG A 147 9.44 -19.66 -11.41
CA ARG A 147 8.91 -18.65 -10.46
C ARG A 147 7.42 -18.46 -10.69
N LYS A 148 6.60 -18.62 -9.66
CA LYS A 148 5.14 -18.56 -9.75
C LYS A 148 4.64 -17.12 -9.66
N VAL A 149 3.62 -16.80 -10.45
CA VAL A 149 2.94 -15.49 -10.46
C VAL A 149 1.47 -15.70 -10.19
N PHE A 150 0.92 -14.95 -9.23
CA PHE A 150 -0.48 -15.01 -8.83
C PHE A 150 -1.15 -13.67 -9.08
N PHE A 151 -2.41 -13.71 -9.54
CA PHE A 151 -3.24 -12.52 -9.72
C PHE A 151 -4.40 -12.54 -8.74
N VAL A 152 -4.52 -11.49 -7.93
CA VAL A 152 -5.57 -11.33 -6.92
C VAL A 152 -6.31 -10.03 -7.15
N SER A 153 -7.61 -10.12 -7.37
CA SER A 153 -8.47 -8.95 -7.54
C SER A 153 -9.67 -9.02 -6.60
N GLY A 154 -10.44 -7.93 -6.47
CA GLY A 154 -11.66 -7.92 -5.66
C GLY A 154 -12.75 -8.90 -6.14
N ALA A 155 -12.63 -9.45 -7.34
CA ALA A 155 -13.51 -10.49 -7.87
C ALA A 155 -13.15 -11.91 -7.39
N VAL A 156 -11.97 -12.10 -6.83
CA VAL A 156 -11.52 -13.39 -6.27
C VAL A 156 -12.27 -13.65 -4.96
N ASN A 157 -12.84 -14.85 -4.81
CA ASN A 157 -13.57 -15.24 -3.60
C ASN A 157 -12.62 -15.43 -2.39
N ALA A 158 -13.18 -15.53 -1.18
CA ALA A 158 -12.39 -15.63 0.05
C ALA A 158 -11.53 -16.91 0.09
N GLU A 159 -12.06 -18.03 -0.41
CA GLU A 159 -11.36 -19.33 -0.45
C GLU A 159 -10.14 -19.29 -1.35
N GLU A 160 -10.25 -18.63 -2.51
CA GLU A 160 -9.14 -18.51 -3.45
C GLU A 160 -8.04 -17.59 -2.91
N ARG A 161 -8.40 -16.53 -2.18
CA ARG A 161 -7.44 -15.68 -1.47
C ARG A 161 -6.68 -16.46 -0.39
N GLU A 162 -7.39 -17.26 0.39
CA GLU A 162 -6.76 -18.11 1.41
C GLU A 162 -5.81 -19.13 0.78
N ARG A 163 -6.21 -19.78 -0.30
CA ARG A 163 -5.37 -20.70 -1.05
C ARG A 163 -4.10 -20.03 -1.59
N ILE A 164 -4.21 -18.80 -2.11
CA ILE A 164 -3.04 -18.03 -2.57
C ILE A 164 -2.13 -17.74 -1.38
N ARG A 165 -2.68 -17.36 -0.23
CA ARG A 165 -1.91 -17.14 1.00
C ARG A 165 -1.12 -18.40 1.38
N GLU A 166 -1.79 -19.54 1.49
CA GLU A 166 -1.15 -20.81 1.83
C GLU A 166 -0.03 -21.21 0.85
N ILE A 167 -0.26 -21.00 -0.47
CA ILE A 167 0.75 -21.30 -1.47
C ILE A 167 1.95 -20.37 -1.32
N THR A 168 1.72 -19.06 -1.12
CA THR A 168 2.82 -18.09 -0.98
C THR A 168 3.57 -18.21 0.33
N GLU A 169 2.95 -18.68 1.39
CA GLU A 169 3.64 -19.05 2.64
C GLU A 169 4.61 -20.21 2.43
N LYS A 170 4.29 -21.15 1.51
CA LYS A 170 5.14 -22.28 1.15
C LYS A 170 6.19 -21.95 0.08
N GLU A 171 5.94 -20.94 -0.75
CA GLU A 171 6.85 -20.50 -1.81
C GLU A 171 7.89 -19.53 -1.26
N LYS A 172 9.12 -19.67 -1.74
CA LYS A 172 10.24 -18.81 -1.30
C LYS A 172 10.50 -17.64 -2.26
N ASN A 173 9.88 -17.64 -3.44
CA ASN A 173 10.19 -16.66 -4.49
C ASN A 173 9.01 -16.44 -5.45
N ALA A 174 7.81 -16.21 -4.93
CA ALA A 174 6.62 -15.94 -5.73
C ALA A 174 6.38 -14.45 -5.94
N ILE A 175 5.64 -14.09 -7.00
CA ILE A 175 5.13 -12.75 -7.24
C ILE A 175 3.60 -12.77 -7.13
N ILE A 176 3.05 -11.86 -6.33
CA ILE A 176 1.61 -11.66 -6.17
C ILE A 176 1.26 -10.29 -6.72
N VAL A 177 0.45 -10.23 -7.76
CA VAL A 177 -0.09 -8.99 -8.33
C VAL A 177 -1.49 -8.80 -7.78
N ALA A 178 -1.68 -7.84 -6.89
CA ALA A 178 -2.92 -7.68 -6.14
C ALA A 178 -3.46 -6.25 -6.15
N SER A 179 -4.78 -6.11 -6.07
CA SER A 179 -5.39 -4.79 -5.91
C SER A 179 -5.16 -4.26 -4.48
N VAL A 180 -4.89 -2.95 -4.36
CA VAL A 180 -4.73 -2.28 -3.06
C VAL A 180 -5.94 -2.53 -2.16
N GLY A 181 -7.17 -2.46 -2.70
CA GLY A 181 -8.40 -2.69 -1.95
C GLY A 181 -8.52 -4.11 -1.38
N THR A 182 -8.13 -5.11 -2.15
CA THR A 182 -8.14 -6.52 -1.72
C THR A 182 -7.18 -6.77 -0.56
N PHE A 183 -6.02 -6.09 -0.60
CA PHE A 183 -5.00 -6.25 0.42
C PHE A 183 -5.30 -5.48 1.72
N SER A 184 -6.06 -4.39 1.66
CA SER A 184 -6.49 -3.64 2.84
C SER A 184 -7.51 -4.39 3.71
N THR A 185 -8.15 -5.42 3.18
CA THR A 185 -9.22 -6.19 3.85
C THR A 185 -8.74 -7.52 4.46
N GLY A 186 -7.50 -7.60 4.92
CA GLY A 186 -7.09 -8.68 5.82
C GLY A 186 -6.40 -9.89 5.21
N ILE A 187 -5.68 -9.75 4.10
CA ILE A 187 -4.74 -10.81 3.69
C ILE A 187 -3.44 -10.63 4.48
N ASN A 188 -3.21 -11.52 5.43
CA ASN A 188 -1.96 -11.61 6.15
C ASN A 188 -1.05 -12.63 5.43
N ILE A 189 0.04 -12.18 4.83
CA ILE A 189 1.04 -13.03 4.19
C ILE A 189 2.31 -13.01 5.03
N VAL A 190 2.69 -14.17 5.52
CA VAL A 190 3.99 -14.39 6.15
C VAL A 190 5.05 -14.51 5.04
N ASN A 191 6.31 -14.26 5.35
CA ASN A 191 7.43 -14.34 4.39
C ASN A 191 7.30 -13.40 3.18
N LEU A 192 6.81 -12.20 3.40
CA LEU A 192 6.78 -11.16 2.37
C LEU A 192 8.05 -10.28 2.45
N HIS A 193 8.88 -10.37 1.42
CA HIS A 193 10.18 -9.70 1.38
C HIS A 193 10.14 -8.36 0.66
N ASN A 194 9.30 -8.28 -0.39
CA ASN A 194 9.24 -7.09 -1.24
C ASN A 194 7.80 -6.65 -1.47
N ILE A 195 7.55 -5.35 -1.39
CA ILE A 195 6.27 -4.74 -1.71
C ILE A 195 6.51 -3.62 -2.71
N VAL A 196 5.87 -3.69 -3.86
CA VAL A 196 5.99 -2.69 -4.93
C VAL A 196 4.67 -1.93 -5.06
N PHE A 197 4.68 -0.65 -4.75
CA PHE A 197 3.55 0.23 -5.02
C PHE A 197 3.54 0.65 -6.48
N ALA A 198 2.94 -0.19 -7.33
CA ALA A 198 2.92 0.03 -8.76
C ALA A 198 1.99 1.18 -9.19
N SER A 199 0.89 1.42 -8.48
CA SER A 199 -0.04 2.52 -8.80
C SER A 199 0.21 3.74 -7.94
N PRO A 200 0.29 4.95 -8.53
CA PRO A 200 0.52 6.18 -7.79
C PRO A 200 -0.77 6.64 -7.10
N THR A 201 -0.94 6.36 -5.82
CA THR A 201 -2.13 6.78 -5.07
C THR A 201 -1.85 7.43 -3.74
N LYS A 202 -2.78 8.27 -3.31
CA LYS A 202 -2.78 8.87 -1.98
C LYS A 202 -3.07 7.84 -0.89
N SER A 203 -3.85 6.81 -1.21
CA SER A 203 -4.28 5.77 -0.26
C SER A 203 -3.19 4.76 0.12
N GLN A 204 -2.04 4.77 -0.55
CA GLN A 204 -0.89 3.92 -0.20
C GLN A 204 -0.45 4.05 1.27
N ILE A 205 -0.72 5.19 1.89
CA ILE A 205 -0.46 5.42 3.32
C ILE A 205 -1.26 4.46 4.19
N ARG A 206 -2.54 4.27 3.89
CA ARG A 206 -3.40 3.33 4.63
C ARG A 206 -2.92 1.89 4.43
N VAL A 207 -2.48 1.58 3.21
CA VAL A 207 -1.91 0.27 2.89
C VAL A 207 -0.61 0.04 3.67
N LEU A 208 0.27 1.02 3.74
CA LEU A 208 1.50 0.97 4.54
C LEU A 208 1.21 0.71 6.02
N GLN A 209 0.22 1.38 6.57
CA GLN A 209 -0.19 1.19 7.96
C GLN A 209 -0.84 -0.18 8.19
N SER A 210 -1.61 -0.68 7.22
CA SER A 210 -2.20 -2.02 7.27
C SER A 210 -1.16 -3.11 7.06
N ILE A 211 -0.22 -2.92 6.14
CA ILE A 211 0.90 -3.83 5.88
C ILE A 211 1.87 -3.84 7.06
N GLY A 212 2.22 -2.67 7.61
CA GLY A 212 3.12 -2.57 8.77
C GLY A 212 2.66 -3.38 9.98
N ARG A 213 1.36 -3.63 10.11
CA ARG A 213 0.79 -4.48 11.16
C ARG A 213 0.74 -5.96 10.78
N GLY A 214 0.64 -6.27 9.49
CA GLY A 214 0.61 -7.62 8.97
C GLY A 214 1.98 -8.21 8.67
N LEU A 215 3.05 -7.39 8.71
CA LEU A 215 4.41 -7.84 8.48
C LEU A 215 4.90 -8.61 9.70
N ARG A 216 4.58 -9.88 9.71
CA ARG A 216 5.25 -10.83 10.62
C ARG A 216 6.68 -11.03 10.14
N LYS A 217 7.55 -11.37 11.07
CA LYS A 217 8.93 -11.74 10.76
C LYS A 217 8.94 -12.80 9.65
N THR A 218 9.81 -12.62 8.68
CA THR A 218 10.14 -13.66 7.74
C THR A 218 10.90 -14.76 8.46
N GLU A 219 10.72 -16.02 8.05
CA GLU A 219 11.39 -17.17 8.68
C GLU A 219 12.92 -17.06 8.61
N ASP A 220 13.45 -16.36 7.61
CA ASP A 220 14.88 -16.11 7.41
C ASP A 220 15.41 -14.88 8.16
N GLY A 221 14.55 -14.18 8.92
CA GLY A 221 14.91 -12.97 9.66
C GLY A 221 15.20 -11.74 8.78
N GLN A 222 14.97 -11.81 7.45
CA GLN A 222 15.13 -10.68 6.56
C GLN A 222 13.97 -9.70 6.74
N GLY A 223 14.26 -8.39 6.71
CA GLY A 223 13.25 -7.35 6.74
C GLY A 223 12.48 -7.25 5.43
N THR A 224 11.39 -6.49 5.43
CA THR A 224 10.61 -6.20 4.23
C THR A 224 11.06 -4.90 3.58
N THR A 225 11.27 -4.91 2.28
CA THR A 225 11.57 -3.72 1.48
C THR A 225 10.34 -3.26 0.72
N ILE A 226 9.98 -1.98 0.88
CA ILE A 226 8.94 -1.32 0.10
C ILE A 226 9.59 -0.51 -1.01
N TYR A 227 9.14 -0.72 -2.24
CA TYR A 227 9.47 0.08 -3.40
C TYR A 227 8.31 1.02 -3.69
N ASP A 228 8.46 2.28 -3.29
CA ASP A 228 7.46 3.33 -3.48
C ASP A 228 7.78 4.14 -4.73
N LEU A 229 7.03 3.93 -5.80
CA LEU A 229 7.21 4.62 -7.07
C LEU A 229 6.54 5.99 -7.03
N ALA A 230 7.31 7.02 -7.43
CA ALA A 230 6.87 8.38 -7.58
C ALA A 230 7.13 8.85 -9.02
N ASP A 231 6.10 9.34 -9.68
CA ASP A 231 6.18 9.73 -11.09
C ASP A 231 6.42 11.25 -11.20
N ASP A 232 7.63 11.66 -11.61
CA ASP A 232 8.01 13.06 -11.79
C ASP A 232 7.72 13.54 -13.21
N LEU A 233 6.48 14.00 -13.40
CA LEU A 233 5.99 14.64 -14.60
C LEU A 233 5.93 16.17 -14.46
N ALA A 234 6.70 16.73 -13.50
CA ALA A 234 6.72 18.16 -13.23
C ALA A 234 7.13 18.95 -14.48
N TRP A 235 6.40 20.02 -14.76
CA TRP A 235 6.72 20.95 -15.84
C TRP A 235 7.06 22.34 -15.29
N LYS A 236 8.27 22.81 -15.55
CA LYS A 236 8.81 24.06 -14.96
C LYS A 236 8.70 23.99 -13.41
N LYS A 237 8.00 24.95 -12.80
CA LYS A 237 7.82 25.01 -11.33
C LYS A 237 6.58 24.25 -10.83
N LYS A 238 5.73 23.72 -11.74
CA LYS A 238 4.47 23.05 -11.36
C LYS A 238 4.67 21.56 -11.25
N LYS A 239 4.52 21.04 -10.05
CA LYS A 239 4.52 19.60 -9.77
C LYS A 239 3.19 18.99 -10.20
N ASN A 240 3.23 17.77 -10.70
CA ASN A 240 2.07 16.97 -11.01
C ASN A 240 1.39 16.39 -9.74
N TYR A 241 0.18 15.86 -9.86
CA TYR A 241 -0.62 15.40 -8.74
C TYR A 241 0.05 14.22 -8.00
N THR A 242 0.51 13.21 -8.75
CA THR A 242 1.09 12.00 -8.18
C THR A 242 2.42 12.26 -7.51
N LEU A 243 3.23 13.19 -8.01
CA LEU A 243 4.46 13.64 -7.34
C LEU A 243 4.14 14.34 -6.02
N ASN A 244 3.10 15.19 -5.97
CA ASN A 244 2.65 15.79 -4.70
C ASN A 244 2.19 14.73 -3.69
N HIS A 245 1.51 13.67 -4.14
CA HIS A 245 1.14 12.56 -3.26
C HIS A 245 2.38 11.81 -2.73
N ALA A 246 3.41 11.60 -3.58
CA ALA A 246 4.66 10.99 -3.14
C ALA A 246 5.37 11.82 -2.08
N ILE A 247 5.43 13.15 -2.24
CA ILE A 247 5.99 14.06 -1.23
C ILE A 247 5.23 13.95 0.10
N GLN A 248 3.90 13.79 0.07
CA GLN A 248 3.11 13.57 1.28
C GLN A 248 3.45 12.23 1.94
N ARG A 249 3.68 11.15 1.15
CA ARG A 249 4.09 9.86 1.68
C ARG A 249 5.47 9.94 2.37
N VAL A 250 6.44 10.61 1.75
CA VAL A 250 7.78 10.80 2.34
C VAL A 250 7.70 11.54 3.70
N LYS A 251 6.82 12.55 3.81
CA LYS A 251 6.58 13.21 5.11
C LYS A 251 6.10 12.24 6.18
N ILE A 252 5.25 11.28 5.81
CA ILE A 252 4.76 10.26 6.74
C ILE A 252 5.85 9.27 7.11
N TYR A 253 6.71 8.85 6.16
CA TYR A 253 7.87 8.02 6.49
C TYR A 253 8.77 8.68 7.52
N THR A 254 8.95 10.01 7.41
CA THR A 254 9.71 10.80 8.39
C THR A 254 9.02 10.85 9.76
N ILE A 255 7.70 11.08 9.80
CA ILE A 255 6.91 11.14 11.05
C ILE A 255 6.89 9.78 11.74
N GLU A 256 6.66 8.70 11.00
CA GLU A 256 6.65 7.31 11.50
C GLU A 256 8.07 6.76 11.75
N LYS A 257 9.11 7.54 11.45
CA LYS A 257 10.53 7.19 11.62
C LYS A 257 10.95 5.91 10.87
N PHE A 258 10.33 5.64 9.73
CA PHE A 258 10.76 4.55 8.84
C PHE A 258 12.12 4.87 8.23
N LYS A 259 12.94 3.85 8.05
CA LYS A 259 14.18 3.98 7.26
C LYS A 259 13.80 4.11 5.78
N TYR A 260 14.15 5.22 5.14
CA TYR A 260 13.90 5.38 3.71
C TYR A 260 15.10 5.98 2.96
N LYS A 261 15.18 5.67 1.67
CA LYS A 261 16.13 6.28 0.72
C LYS A 261 15.37 6.75 -0.51
N ILE A 262 15.85 7.82 -1.12
CA ILE A 262 15.25 8.37 -2.34
C ILE A 262 16.25 8.18 -3.48
N HIS A 263 15.80 7.61 -4.60
CA HIS A 263 16.57 7.37 -5.80
C HIS A 263 15.86 7.99 -7.00
N GLU A 264 16.61 8.63 -7.89
CA GLU A 264 16.11 9.09 -9.18
C GLU A 264 16.41 8.04 -10.23
N VAL A 265 15.40 7.68 -11.03
CA VAL A 265 15.49 6.64 -12.06
C VAL A 265 14.96 7.18 -13.38
N PRO A 266 15.74 7.21 -14.46
CA PRO A 266 15.24 7.59 -15.78
C PRO A 266 14.32 6.48 -16.35
N VAL A 267 13.22 6.87 -17.00
CA VAL A 267 12.25 5.97 -17.65
C VAL A 267 12.05 6.32 -19.13
#